data_a98efb71ba57e81a7de9e1d9f1915192
#
_entry.id   a98efb71ba57e81a7de9e1d9f1915192
#
_cell.length_a   1.000
_cell.length_b   1.000
_cell.length_c   1.000
_cell.angle_alpha   90.00
_cell.angle_beta   90.00
_cell.angle_gamma   90.00
#
_symmetry.space_group_name_H-M   'P 1'
#
loop_
_entity.id
_entity.type
_entity.pdbx_description
1 polymer ?
#
loop_
_entity_poly.entity_id
_entity_poly.type
_entity_poly.pdbx_seq_one_letter_code
_entity_poly.pdbx_strand_id
1 'polypeptide(L)'
;MKTFYSKQDVLNRLKEAYNIQKDTDLAGLLGISKSTLSNWVSRDSLDYDKVFSKCEHINIDWLLTGRGSMLKSEGVPLMGDKKGGKEEVLPEINYEYKGAPYYNVDFIGGFDLVLNDQTRNPDYYINFAPYNKEGVIWCNITGHSMEPELNNGDFIAMKEMHSPIQYLPAGEIYGIITEDYRTVKRIRMADQKGFVRLIPTNKSPEYAEQEIPVEMIRKVYAVLGSMHRLF
;
A
#
# COMPACT_ATOMS: atom_id res chain seq x y z
N MET A 1 -4.03 -28.98 9.44
CA MET A 1 -3.54 -27.63 9.70
C MET A 1 -4.28 -27.12 10.92
N LYS A 2 -3.64 -27.01 12.08
CA LYS A 2 -4.32 -26.54 13.30
C LYS A 2 -4.54 -25.03 13.17
N THR A 3 -5.78 -24.60 13.23
CA THR A 3 -6.19 -23.18 13.26
C THR A 3 -5.56 -22.54 14.51
N PHE A 4 -4.81 -21.45 14.35
CA PHE A 4 -3.98 -20.83 15.39
C PHE A 4 -4.78 -20.11 16.49
N TYR A 5 -6.12 -20.11 16.44
CA TYR A 5 -6.98 -19.47 17.46
C TYR A 5 -8.29 -20.21 17.59
N SER A 6 -8.70 -20.46 18.83
CA SER A 6 -10.02 -20.99 19.13
C SER A 6 -11.02 -19.82 19.16
N LYS A 7 -12.27 -20.07 18.78
CA LYS A 7 -13.34 -19.06 18.87
C LYS A 7 -13.62 -18.67 20.31
N GLN A 8 -13.34 -19.57 21.26
CA GLN A 8 -13.39 -19.28 22.68
C GLN A 8 -12.37 -18.21 23.08
N ASP A 9 -11.16 -18.22 22.49
CA ASP A 9 -10.14 -17.20 22.77
C ASP A 9 -10.59 -15.82 22.29
N VAL A 10 -11.27 -15.74 21.14
CA VAL A 10 -11.85 -14.49 20.64
C VAL A 10 -12.90 -13.95 21.62
N LEU A 11 -13.80 -14.79 22.13
CA LEU A 11 -14.80 -14.39 23.11
C LEU A 11 -14.17 -13.96 24.46
N ASN A 12 -13.10 -14.64 24.87
CA ASN A 12 -12.36 -14.27 26.09
C ASN A 12 -11.67 -12.91 25.94
N ARG A 13 -11.05 -12.63 24.79
CA ARG A 13 -10.44 -11.33 24.48
C ARG A 13 -11.49 -10.21 24.38
N LEU A 14 -12.68 -10.50 23.85
CA LEU A 14 -13.79 -9.55 23.91
C LEU A 14 -14.17 -9.18 25.33
N LYS A 15 -14.27 -10.17 26.22
CA LYS A 15 -14.51 -9.92 27.64
C LYS A 15 -13.41 -9.07 28.27
N GLU A 16 -12.16 -9.36 27.93
CA GLU A 16 -11.01 -8.59 28.40
C GLU A 16 -11.08 -7.13 27.93
N ALA A 17 -11.30 -6.92 26.63
CA ALA A 17 -11.34 -5.59 26.03
C ALA A 17 -12.45 -4.69 26.59
N TYR A 18 -13.59 -5.27 26.94
CA TYR A 18 -14.74 -4.54 27.49
C TYR A 18 -14.87 -4.66 29.02
N ASN A 19 -13.87 -5.26 29.70
CA ASN A 19 -13.89 -5.54 31.13
C ASN A 19 -15.15 -6.29 31.62
N ILE A 20 -15.59 -7.26 30.82
CA ILE A 20 -16.79 -8.06 31.04
C ILE A 20 -16.43 -9.38 31.77
N GLN A 21 -17.10 -9.66 32.87
CA GLN A 21 -16.88 -10.89 33.62
C GLN A 21 -17.91 -11.99 33.32
N LYS A 22 -19.13 -11.60 32.96
CA LYS A 22 -20.25 -12.54 32.81
C LYS A 22 -20.63 -12.72 31.31
N ASP A 23 -21.01 -13.95 30.95
CA ASP A 23 -21.51 -14.27 29.61
C ASP A 23 -22.79 -13.53 29.25
N THR A 24 -23.61 -13.21 30.24
CA THR A 24 -24.83 -12.42 30.08
C THR A 24 -24.53 -11.01 29.53
N ASP A 25 -23.45 -10.41 30.06
CA ASP A 25 -23.09 -9.04 29.71
C ASP A 25 -22.43 -9.02 28.32
N LEU A 26 -21.64 -10.05 28.00
CA LEU A 26 -21.09 -10.24 26.65
C LEU A 26 -22.21 -10.49 25.62
N ALA A 27 -23.22 -11.29 25.94
CA ALA A 27 -24.36 -11.50 25.07
C ALA A 27 -25.13 -10.19 24.84
N GLY A 28 -25.30 -9.37 25.89
CA GLY A 28 -25.88 -8.05 25.79
C GLY A 28 -25.09 -7.10 24.90
N LEU A 29 -23.77 -7.06 25.02
CA LEU A 29 -22.87 -6.27 24.17
C LEU A 29 -23.04 -6.65 22.68
N LEU A 30 -23.08 -7.95 22.40
CA LEU A 30 -23.19 -8.48 21.03
C LEU A 30 -24.61 -8.43 20.47
N GLY A 31 -25.61 -8.03 21.27
CA GLY A 31 -27.02 -8.01 20.88
C GLY A 31 -27.60 -9.39 20.58
N ILE A 32 -27.13 -10.43 21.28
CA ILE A 32 -27.57 -11.82 21.14
C ILE A 32 -28.12 -12.38 22.44
N SER A 33 -28.87 -13.49 22.35
CA SER A 33 -29.35 -14.19 23.56
C SER A 33 -28.21 -14.97 24.23
N LYS A 34 -28.31 -15.18 25.54
CA LYS A 34 -27.39 -16.05 26.31
C LYS A 34 -27.31 -17.46 25.72
N SER A 35 -28.44 -17.99 25.24
CA SER A 35 -28.49 -19.32 24.60
C SER A 35 -27.73 -19.33 23.27
N THR A 36 -27.77 -18.24 22.49
CA THR A 36 -26.98 -18.08 21.26
C THR A 36 -25.49 -18.09 21.57
N LEU A 37 -25.06 -17.34 22.58
CA LEU A 37 -23.64 -17.31 22.99
C LEU A 37 -23.18 -18.70 23.47
N SER A 38 -23.99 -19.38 24.29
CA SER A 38 -23.72 -20.75 24.73
C SER A 38 -23.60 -21.75 23.55
N ASN A 39 -24.46 -21.59 22.53
CA ASN A 39 -24.39 -22.40 21.32
C ASN A 39 -23.12 -22.11 20.49
N TRP A 40 -22.67 -20.86 20.46
CA TRP A 40 -21.40 -20.52 19.78
C TRP A 40 -20.22 -21.24 20.43
N VAL A 41 -20.15 -21.22 21.77
CA VAL A 41 -19.12 -21.92 22.53
C VAL A 41 -19.17 -23.44 22.31
N SER A 42 -20.35 -24.04 22.43
CA SER A 42 -20.51 -25.50 22.33
C SER A 42 -20.27 -26.06 20.93
N ARG A 43 -20.57 -25.28 19.89
CA ARG A 43 -20.44 -25.70 18.47
C ARG A 43 -19.16 -25.19 17.83
N ASP A 44 -18.28 -24.55 18.58
CA ASP A 44 -17.11 -23.83 18.06
C ASP A 44 -17.47 -22.98 16.82
N SER A 45 -18.56 -22.21 16.92
CA SER A 45 -19.07 -21.31 15.89
C SER A 45 -19.02 -19.87 16.38
N LEU A 46 -18.88 -18.90 15.48
CA LEU A 46 -18.86 -17.48 15.79
C LEU A 46 -19.43 -16.71 14.58
N ASP A 47 -20.36 -15.78 14.86
CA ASP A 47 -20.85 -14.84 13.88
C ASP A 47 -19.91 -13.62 13.89
N TYR A 48 -18.95 -13.63 12.97
CA TYR A 48 -17.94 -12.58 12.89
C TYR A 48 -18.52 -11.21 12.56
N ASP A 49 -19.59 -11.14 11.79
CA ASP A 49 -20.25 -9.87 11.45
C ASP A 49 -20.81 -9.18 12.69
N LYS A 50 -21.44 -9.95 13.57
CA LYS A 50 -21.93 -9.45 14.87
C LYS A 50 -20.81 -9.05 15.82
N VAL A 51 -19.73 -9.80 15.82
CA VAL A 51 -18.56 -9.49 16.66
C VAL A 51 -17.93 -8.18 16.16
N PHE A 52 -17.61 -8.09 14.88
CA PHE A 52 -16.89 -6.93 14.33
C PHE A 52 -17.72 -5.65 14.32
N SER A 53 -19.03 -5.74 14.16
CA SER A 53 -19.92 -4.57 14.24
C SER A 53 -19.91 -3.88 15.62
N LYS A 54 -19.41 -4.55 16.65
CA LYS A 54 -19.29 -4.01 18.03
C LYS A 54 -17.87 -3.70 18.46
N CYS A 55 -16.90 -3.96 17.57
CA CYS A 55 -15.46 -3.87 17.88
C CYS A 55 -14.79 -2.68 17.18
N GLU A 56 -15.48 -1.55 17.00
CA GLU A 56 -14.96 -0.39 16.26
C GLU A 56 -13.61 0.13 16.79
N HIS A 57 -13.37 0.03 18.11
CA HIS A 57 -12.14 0.50 18.77
C HIS A 57 -11.13 -0.62 19.06
N ILE A 58 -11.46 -1.87 18.76
CA ILE A 58 -10.59 -3.01 19.04
C ILE A 58 -9.77 -3.36 17.81
N ASN A 59 -8.48 -3.62 18.01
CA ASN A 59 -7.62 -4.16 16.97
C ASN A 59 -8.04 -5.60 16.65
N ILE A 60 -8.46 -5.82 15.42
CA ILE A 60 -8.97 -7.12 14.95
C ILE A 60 -7.87 -8.18 15.00
N ASP A 61 -6.62 -7.85 14.70
CA ASP A 61 -5.50 -8.79 14.78
C ASP A 61 -5.26 -9.24 16.23
N TRP A 62 -5.31 -8.30 17.17
CA TRP A 62 -5.25 -8.66 18.59
C TRP A 62 -6.44 -9.52 18.99
N LEU A 63 -7.64 -9.16 18.55
CA LEU A 63 -8.85 -9.93 18.88
C LEU A 63 -8.74 -11.38 18.37
N LEU A 64 -8.22 -11.60 17.18
CA LEU A 64 -8.09 -12.92 16.57
C LEU A 64 -6.86 -13.68 17.09
N THR A 65 -5.71 -13.02 17.23
CA THR A 65 -4.42 -13.68 17.48
C THR A 65 -3.89 -13.52 18.89
N GLY A 66 -4.35 -12.51 19.63
CA GLY A 66 -3.80 -12.09 20.93
C GLY A 66 -2.46 -11.36 20.83
N ARG A 67 -2.03 -10.98 19.63
CA ARG A 67 -0.77 -10.27 19.40
C ARG A 67 -1.03 -8.80 19.06
N GLY A 68 -0.11 -7.92 19.47
CA GLY A 68 -0.21 -6.48 19.23
C GLY A 68 -1.03 -5.74 20.29
N SER A 69 -1.39 -4.48 20.00
CA SER A 69 -2.19 -3.64 20.90
C SER A 69 -3.66 -4.06 20.85
N MET A 70 -4.30 -4.08 22.04
CA MET A 70 -5.73 -4.37 22.19
C MET A 70 -6.63 -3.36 21.50
N LEU A 71 -6.27 -2.06 21.60
CA LEU A 71 -7.04 -0.96 21.02
C LEU A 71 -6.40 -0.54 19.69
N LYS A 72 -7.24 -0.14 18.77
CA LYS A 72 -6.79 0.64 17.61
C LYS A 72 -6.17 1.92 18.14
N SER A 73 -4.94 2.23 17.77
CA SER A 73 -4.31 3.50 18.12
C SER A 73 -5.07 4.64 17.43
N GLU A 74 -5.96 5.28 18.18
CA GLU A 74 -6.40 6.62 17.84
C GLU A 74 -5.15 7.50 17.91
N GLY A 75 -4.84 8.22 16.81
CA GLY A 75 -3.66 9.04 16.72
C GLY A 75 -3.59 10.12 17.80
N VAL A 76 -2.93 9.79 18.91
CA VAL A 76 -2.49 10.75 19.91
C VAL A 76 -0.98 10.84 19.78
N PRO A 77 -0.40 12.04 19.56
CA PRO A 77 1.04 12.21 19.58
C PRO A 77 1.54 11.97 21.01
N LEU A 78 2.28 10.91 21.24
CA LEU A 78 3.04 10.74 22.47
C LEU A 78 4.16 11.78 22.51
N MET A 79 3.94 12.85 23.25
CA MET A 79 5.01 13.71 23.76
C MET A 79 5.74 12.97 24.90
N GLY A 80 7.07 12.87 24.78
CA GLY A 80 8.02 12.67 25.88
C GLY A 80 8.70 11.30 25.86
N ASP A 81 9.89 11.12 25.39
CA ASP A 81 11.18 11.38 26.02
C ASP A 81 12.34 11.11 25.06
N LYS A 82 13.22 12.08 24.99
CA LYS A 82 14.46 12.04 24.21
C LYS A 82 15.44 11.04 24.85
N LYS A 83 15.87 10.02 24.08
CA LYS A 83 17.24 9.49 24.14
C LYS A 83 17.64 9.04 22.74
N GLY A 84 18.79 9.56 22.29
CA GLY A 84 19.26 9.44 20.92
C GLY A 84 19.66 8.01 20.54
N GLY A 85 19.08 7.59 19.47
CA GLY A 85 19.48 6.49 18.60
C GLY A 85 18.87 6.80 17.25
N LYS A 86 19.67 6.72 16.18
CA LYS A 86 19.14 6.78 14.82
C LYS A 86 18.27 5.54 14.61
N GLU A 87 16.97 5.66 14.82
CA GLU A 87 16.01 4.64 14.37
C GLU A 87 15.93 4.73 12.85
N GLU A 88 16.33 3.68 12.16
CA GLU A 88 15.95 3.44 10.79
C GLU A 88 14.41 3.28 10.79
N VAL A 89 13.71 4.29 10.26
CA VAL A 89 12.26 4.25 10.10
C VAL A 89 11.97 3.26 8.98
N LEU A 90 11.74 2.01 9.34
CA LEU A 90 11.22 1.01 8.41
C LEU A 90 9.78 1.41 8.02
N PRO A 91 9.38 1.29 6.75
CA PRO A 91 8.02 1.58 6.34
C PRO A 91 7.06 0.60 7.01
N GLU A 92 6.14 1.11 7.81
CA GLU A 92 5.03 0.31 8.36
C GLU A 92 4.01 0.02 7.26
N ILE A 93 3.72 -1.26 7.03
CA ILE A 93 2.60 -1.69 6.20
C ILE A 93 1.34 -1.56 7.07
N ASN A 94 0.54 -0.56 6.78
CA ASN A 94 -0.69 -0.30 7.52
C ASN A 94 -1.89 -0.66 6.64
N TYR A 95 -2.70 -1.61 7.09
CA TYR A 95 -3.96 -2.00 6.44
C TYR A 95 -5.10 -1.00 6.69
N GLU A 96 -4.91 -0.02 7.56
CA GLU A 96 -5.83 1.09 7.79
C GLU A 96 -5.55 2.18 6.77
N TYR A 97 -6.14 2.23 5.62
CA TYR A 97 -6.23 3.33 4.63
C TYR A 97 -5.32 4.57 4.85
N LYS A 98 -4.26 4.45 5.65
CA LYS A 98 -3.27 5.48 5.98
C LYS A 98 -2.03 5.25 5.14
N GLY A 99 -1.73 6.20 4.29
CA GLY A 99 -0.57 6.13 3.41
C GLY A 99 -0.97 6.19 1.93
N ALA A 100 0.01 6.00 1.06
CA ALA A 100 -0.24 5.93 -0.37
C ALA A 100 -0.65 4.49 -0.78
N PRO A 101 -1.67 4.34 -1.63
CA PRO A 101 -2.13 3.03 -2.07
C PRO A 101 -1.06 2.30 -2.86
N TYR A 102 -0.93 1.01 -2.58
CA TYR A 102 -0.08 0.10 -3.34
C TYR A 102 -0.93 -0.86 -4.15
N TYR A 103 -0.56 -1.02 -5.39
CA TYR A 103 -1.15 -1.99 -6.31
C TYR A 103 -0.08 -3.01 -6.71
N ASN A 104 -0.32 -4.28 -6.43
CA ASN A 104 0.57 -5.38 -6.81
C ASN A 104 0.47 -5.64 -8.32
N VAL A 105 0.89 -4.68 -9.09
CA VAL A 105 0.99 -4.73 -10.54
C VAL A 105 2.32 -4.17 -10.97
N ASP A 106 2.84 -4.73 -12.05
CA ASP A 106 3.99 -4.16 -12.72
C ASP A 106 3.57 -2.96 -13.56
N PHE A 107 4.30 -1.85 -13.41
CA PHE A 107 4.06 -0.65 -14.20
C PHE A 107 4.13 -0.93 -15.71
N ILE A 108 5.09 -1.73 -16.14
CA ILE A 108 5.29 -2.05 -17.57
C ILE A 108 4.23 -3.04 -18.06
N GLY A 109 3.80 -3.99 -17.22
CA GLY A 109 2.93 -5.10 -17.62
C GLY A 109 1.42 -4.85 -17.58
N GLY A 110 0.92 -3.89 -16.79
CA GLY A 110 -0.54 -3.86 -16.60
C GLY A 110 -1.12 -2.68 -15.82
N PHE A 111 -0.34 -1.65 -15.60
CA PHE A 111 -0.74 -0.55 -14.74
C PHE A 111 -2.01 0.20 -15.20
N ASP A 112 -2.31 0.25 -16.49
CA ASP A 112 -3.53 0.90 -17.02
C ASP A 112 -4.81 0.22 -16.55
N LEU A 113 -4.76 -1.10 -16.32
CA LEU A 113 -5.91 -1.84 -15.81
C LEU A 113 -6.29 -1.36 -14.41
N VAL A 114 -5.31 -0.86 -13.64
CA VAL A 114 -5.54 -0.29 -12.31
C VAL A 114 -6.20 1.09 -12.41
N LEU A 115 -5.73 1.91 -13.36
CA LEU A 115 -6.19 3.29 -13.49
C LEU A 115 -7.55 3.41 -14.19
N ASN A 116 -7.88 2.48 -15.07
CA ASN A 116 -9.15 2.48 -15.80
C ASN A 116 -10.27 1.79 -15.03
N ASP A 117 -9.93 0.93 -14.07
CA ASP A 117 -10.89 0.27 -13.19
C ASP A 117 -11.00 1.03 -11.87
N GLN A 118 -11.92 2.00 -11.82
CA GLN A 118 -12.24 2.75 -10.60
C GLN A 118 -12.78 1.87 -9.47
N THR A 119 -13.03 0.60 -9.73
CA THR A 119 -13.51 -0.39 -8.75
C THR A 119 -12.38 -1.19 -8.12
N ARG A 120 -11.16 -1.12 -8.65
CA ARG A 120 -10.04 -1.88 -8.10
C ARG A 120 -9.52 -1.25 -6.82
N ASN A 121 -9.72 -1.96 -5.72
CA ASN A 121 -9.16 -1.59 -4.44
C ASN A 121 -7.63 -1.81 -4.43
N PRO A 122 -6.86 -0.95 -3.74
CA PRO A 122 -5.46 -1.22 -3.47
C PRO A 122 -5.27 -2.55 -2.74
N ASP A 123 -4.16 -3.23 -3.01
CA ASP A 123 -3.82 -4.48 -2.30
C ASP A 123 -3.48 -4.18 -0.83
N TYR A 124 -2.81 -3.05 -0.57
CA TYR A 124 -2.56 -2.48 0.76
C TYR A 124 -2.13 -1.00 0.65
N TYR A 125 -1.79 -0.37 1.77
CA TYR A 125 -1.32 1.01 1.83
C TYR A 125 0.09 1.05 2.42
N ILE A 126 0.99 1.81 1.81
CA ILE A 126 2.34 2.03 2.32
C ILE A 126 2.36 3.38 3.05
N ASN A 127 2.53 3.33 4.37
CA ASN A 127 2.62 4.53 5.19
C ASN A 127 4.09 4.96 5.32
N PHE A 128 4.53 5.80 4.39
CA PHE A 128 5.85 6.40 4.43
C PHE A 128 5.72 7.91 4.27
N ALA A 129 5.95 8.65 5.34
CA ALA A 129 5.65 10.08 5.44
C ALA A 129 6.07 10.95 4.24
N PRO A 130 7.26 10.79 3.63
CA PRO A 130 7.66 11.57 2.45
C PRO A 130 6.73 11.41 1.25
N TYR A 131 6.06 10.24 1.13
CA TYR A 131 5.23 9.88 -0.02
C TYR A 131 3.73 9.76 0.31
N ASN A 132 3.32 10.06 1.54
CA ASN A 132 1.91 10.10 1.93
C ASN A 132 1.26 11.40 1.47
N LYS A 133 1.25 11.63 0.17
CA LYS A 133 0.68 12.83 -0.46
C LYS A 133 -0.45 12.40 -1.38
N GLU A 134 -1.43 13.27 -1.53
CA GLU A 134 -2.54 13.06 -2.44
C GLU A 134 -2.05 12.79 -3.86
N GLY A 135 -2.62 11.75 -4.47
CA GLY A 135 -2.29 11.31 -5.84
C GLY A 135 -1.01 10.49 -5.95
N VAL A 136 -0.31 10.19 -4.83
CA VAL A 136 0.81 9.25 -4.85
C VAL A 136 0.29 7.83 -4.78
N ILE A 137 0.86 6.97 -5.61
CA ILE A 137 0.58 5.54 -5.69
C ILE A 137 1.88 4.74 -5.73
N TRP A 138 1.83 3.50 -5.27
CA TRP A 138 2.95 2.57 -5.35
C TRP A 138 2.61 1.41 -6.28
N CYS A 139 3.59 0.96 -7.05
CA CYS A 139 3.51 -0.25 -7.86
C CYS A 139 4.90 -0.89 -8.01
N ASN A 140 4.95 -2.03 -8.68
CA ASN A 140 6.21 -2.71 -9.00
C ASN A 140 6.79 -2.18 -10.31
N ILE A 141 8.11 -2.33 -10.46
CA ILE A 141 8.80 -2.14 -11.74
C ILE A 141 9.52 -3.43 -12.13
N THR A 142 9.48 -3.78 -13.41
CA THR A 142 10.28 -4.85 -13.98
C THR A 142 11.20 -4.31 -15.08
N GLY A 143 12.24 -5.09 -15.39
CA GLY A 143 13.25 -4.73 -16.38
C GLY A 143 14.49 -4.08 -15.79
N HIS A 144 15.54 -3.99 -16.60
CA HIS A 144 16.90 -3.61 -16.18
C HIS A 144 17.38 -2.29 -16.78
N SER A 145 16.53 -1.61 -17.55
CA SER A 145 16.94 -0.41 -18.30
C SER A 145 17.25 0.80 -17.43
N MET A 146 16.80 0.79 -16.15
CA MET A 146 17.02 1.88 -15.21
C MET A 146 18.02 1.53 -14.10
N GLU A 147 18.63 0.35 -14.15
CA GLU A 147 19.68 -0.03 -13.22
C GLU A 147 20.93 0.85 -13.39
N PRO A 148 21.63 1.12 -12.28
CA PRO A 148 21.41 0.66 -10.89
C PRO A 148 20.46 1.54 -10.07
N GLU A 149 19.84 2.57 -10.61
CA GLU A 149 18.98 3.49 -9.85
C GLU A 149 17.63 2.87 -9.46
N LEU A 150 17.02 2.13 -10.39
CA LEU A 150 15.84 1.32 -10.13
C LEU A 150 16.15 -0.11 -10.59
N ASN A 151 16.02 -1.05 -9.67
CA ASN A 151 16.31 -2.44 -9.95
C ASN A 151 15.05 -3.22 -10.31
N ASN A 152 15.22 -4.30 -11.02
CA ASN A 152 14.13 -5.20 -11.34
C ASN A 152 13.45 -5.71 -10.06
N GLY A 153 12.14 -5.53 -9.96
CA GLY A 153 11.34 -5.92 -8.80
C GLY A 153 11.21 -4.87 -7.70
N ASP A 154 11.80 -3.68 -7.84
CA ASP A 154 11.63 -2.59 -6.90
C ASP A 154 10.17 -2.12 -6.83
N PHE A 155 9.78 -1.58 -5.68
CA PHE A 155 8.56 -0.79 -5.53
C PHE A 155 8.87 0.67 -5.85
N ILE A 156 8.07 1.30 -6.70
CA ILE A 156 8.21 2.71 -7.05
C ILE A 156 7.00 3.51 -6.59
N ALA A 157 7.25 4.65 -5.95
CA ALA A 157 6.25 5.67 -5.64
C ALA A 157 6.12 6.62 -6.82
N MET A 158 4.91 6.81 -7.30
CA MET A 158 4.65 7.64 -8.48
C MET A 158 3.50 8.61 -8.26
N LYS A 159 3.56 9.73 -8.98
CA LYS A 159 2.46 10.69 -9.04
C LYS A 159 2.21 11.13 -10.47
N GLU A 160 0.94 11.13 -10.89
CA GLU A 160 0.55 11.60 -12.22
C GLU A 160 0.89 13.09 -12.40
N MET A 161 1.47 13.41 -13.53
CA MET A 161 1.84 14.78 -13.93
C MET A 161 0.80 15.30 -14.92
N HIS A 162 0.27 16.49 -14.61
CA HIS A 162 -0.71 17.15 -15.49
C HIS A 162 -0.12 18.29 -16.30
N SER A 163 1.15 18.62 -16.04
CA SER A 163 1.87 19.65 -16.79
C SER A 163 2.28 19.13 -18.17
N PRO A 164 2.28 19.98 -19.21
CA PRO A 164 2.82 19.62 -20.51
C PRO A 164 4.28 19.15 -20.41
N ILE A 165 4.64 18.15 -21.21
CA ILE A 165 5.93 17.46 -21.16
C ILE A 165 7.13 18.41 -21.23
N GLN A 166 7.02 19.47 -22.05
CA GLN A 166 8.09 20.46 -22.21
C GLN A 166 8.44 21.23 -20.93
N TYR A 167 7.58 21.19 -19.94
CA TYR A 167 7.78 21.88 -18.65
C TYR A 167 8.14 20.91 -17.52
N LEU A 168 8.28 19.62 -17.82
CA LEU A 168 8.73 18.66 -16.82
C LEU A 168 10.20 18.87 -16.49
N PRO A 169 10.62 18.75 -15.23
CA PRO A 169 12.01 18.83 -14.82
C PRO A 169 12.88 17.84 -15.61
N ALA A 170 13.94 18.36 -16.23
CA ALA A 170 14.89 17.53 -16.96
C ALA A 170 15.77 16.71 -15.98
N GLY A 171 16.05 15.47 -16.36
CA GLY A 171 16.92 14.59 -15.57
C GLY A 171 16.21 13.75 -14.52
N GLU A 172 14.95 14.02 -14.23
CA GLU A 172 14.14 13.19 -13.34
C GLU A 172 13.64 11.91 -14.05
N ILE A 173 13.24 10.92 -13.26
CA ILE A 173 12.72 9.64 -13.75
C ILE A 173 11.21 9.70 -13.85
N TYR A 174 10.70 9.23 -14.98
CA TYR A 174 9.27 9.25 -15.28
C TYR A 174 8.76 7.88 -15.70
N GLY A 175 7.61 7.50 -15.20
CA GLY A 175 6.77 6.47 -15.79
C GLY A 175 5.98 7.05 -16.96
N ILE A 176 6.07 6.45 -18.12
CA ILE A 176 5.52 6.94 -19.38
C ILE A 176 4.56 5.89 -19.92
N ILE A 177 3.35 6.32 -20.22
CA ILE A 177 2.32 5.49 -20.85
C ILE A 177 2.07 6.02 -22.26
N THR A 178 2.29 5.17 -23.24
CA THR A 178 1.93 5.40 -24.65
C THR A 178 0.69 4.59 -25.01
N GLU A 179 0.26 4.61 -26.26
CA GLU A 179 -0.82 3.73 -26.73
C GLU A 179 -0.41 2.24 -26.70
N ASP A 180 0.84 1.96 -27.07
CA ASP A 180 1.30 0.60 -27.38
C ASP A 180 2.09 -0.03 -26.22
N TYR A 181 2.79 0.79 -25.42
CA TYR A 181 3.66 0.30 -24.36
C TYR A 181 3.79 1.28 -23.18
N ARG A 182 4.36 0.77 -22.10
CA ARG A 182 4.74 1.54 -20.91
C ARG A 182 6.22 1.40 -20.68
N THR A 183 6.83 2.45 -20.15
CA THR A 183 8.26 2.41 -19.83
C THR A 183 8.59 3.38 -18.72
N VAL A 184 9.70 3.14 -18.03
CA VAL A 184 10.26 4.07 -17.05
C VAL A 184 11.61 4.54 -17.60
N LYS A 185 11.74 5.85 -17.78
CA LYS A 185 12.94 6.49 -18.38
C LYS A 185 13.11 7.90 -17.85
N ARG A 186 14.28 8.48 -18.07
CA ARG A 186 14.44 9.93 -18.01
C ARG A 186 13.91 10.54 -19.30
N ILE A 187 13.30 11.73 -19.18
CA ILE A 187 12.79 12.47 -20.32
C ILE A 187 13.66 13.70 -20.56
N ARG A 188 13.99 13.95 -21.82
CA ARG A 188 14.58 15.19 -22.31
C ARG A 188 13.89 15.59 -23.61
N MET A 189 13.70 16.87 -23.85
CA MET A 189 13.26 17.33 -25.16
C MET A 189 14.33 16.97 -26.21
N ALA A 190 13.89 16.44 -27.34
CA ALA A 190 14.76 16.16 -28.47
C ALA A 190 15.08 17.46 -29.26
N ASP A 191 16.10 17.41 -30.09
CA ASP A 191 16.44 18.54 -30.98
C ASP A 191 15.34 18.75 -32.04
N GLN A 192 14.68 17.66 -32.42
CA GLN A 192 13.51 17.72 -33.29
C GLN A 192 12.30 18.21 -32.52
N LYS A 193 11.67 19.28 -32.99
CA LYS A 193 10.46 19.84 -32.39
C LYS A 193 9.32 18.81 -32.37
N GLY A 194 8.67 18.67 -31.21
CA GLY A 194 7.56 17.73 -31.00
C GLY A 194 8.01 16.32 -30.64
N PHE A 195 9.31 16.10 -30.44
CA PHE A 195 9.85 14.82 -29.96
C PHE A 195 10.47 14.93 -28.58
N VAL A 196 10.47 13.83 -27.88
CA VAL A 196 11.19 13.64 -26.61
C VAL A 196 12.15 12.48 -26.73
N ARG A 197 13.25 12.59 -26.02
CA ARG A 197 14.27 11.55 -25.90
C ARG A 197 14.06 10.83 -24.57
N LEU A 198 13.90 9.52 -24.65
CA LEU A 198 13.77 8.60 -23.55
C LEU A 198 15.15 8.00 -23.25
N ILE A 199 15.67 8.27 -22.06
CA ILE A 199 17.06 7.97 -21.71
C ILE A 199 17.07 6.91 -20.60
N PRO A 200 17.63 5.71 -20.84
CA PRO A 200 17.86 4.72 -19.82
C PRO A 200 19.04 5.10 -18.90
N THR A 201 19.00 4.70 -17.64
CA THR A 201 20.13 4.81 -16.73
C THR A 201 21.17 3.73 -17.03
N ASN A 202 20.73 2.52 -17.36
CA ASN A 202 21.61 1.42 -17.74
C ASN A 202 22.33 1.73 -19.06
N LYS A 203 23.65 1.69 -19.04
CA LYS A 203 24.52 2.00 -20.18
C LYS A 203 24.90 0.78 -21.02
N SER A 204 24.34 -0.39 -20.71
CA SER A 204 24.53 -1.58 -21.54
C SER A 204 24.04 -1.31 -22.98
N PRO A 205 24.73 -1.81 -24.01
CA PRO A 205 24.36 -1.60 -25.42
C PRO A 205 22.93 -2.06 -25.78
N GLU A 206 22.34 -2.91 -24.94
CA GLU A 206 20.96 -3.39 -25.09
C GLU A 206 19.93 -2.27 -24.86
N TYR A 207 20.31 -1.22 -24.11
CA TYR A 207 19.42 -0.13 -23.71
C TYR A 207 19.85 1.18 -24.36
N ALA A 208 19.40 1.39 -25.59
CA ALA A 208 19.66 2.63 -26.31
C ALA A 208 18.66 3.74 -25.92
N GLU A 209 19.09 4.98 -26.09
CA GLU A 209 18.18 6.13 -26.07
C GLU A 209 17.20 6.02 -27.25
N GLN A 210 15.96 6.45 -27.03
CA GLN A 210 14.90 6.41 -28.03
C GLN A 210 14.25 7.78 -28.14
N GLU A 211 14.02 8.25 -29.34
CA GLU A 211 13.21 9.45 -29.61
C GLU A 211 11.82 9.05 -30.06
N ILE A 212 10.80 9.62 -29.41
CA ILE A 212 9.40 9.39 -29.77
C ILE A 212 8.65 10.72 -29.91
N PRO A 213 7.61 10.80 -30.75
CA PRO A 213 6.71 11.94 -30.79
C PRO A 213 6.00 12.16 -29.46
N VAL A 214 5.90 13.40 -29.00
CA VAL A 214 5.16 13.76 -27.78
C VAL A 214 3.71 13.30 -27.84
N GLU A 215 3.11 13.31 -29.01
CA GLU A 215 1.71 12.90 -29.25
C GLU A 215 1.42 11.42 -28.97
N MET A 216 2.45 10.56 -28.99
CA MET A 216 2.31 9.15 -28.58
C MET A 216 2.13 8.99 -27.08
N ILE A 217 2.50 9.99 -26.28
CA ILE A 217 2.46 9.90 -24.84
C ILE A 217 1.08 10.26 -24.33
N ARG A 218 0.43 9.33 -23.63
CA ARG A 218 -0.90 9.47 -23.05
C ARG A 218 -0.86 10.00 -21.61
N LYS A 219 0.05 9.46 -20.81
CA LYS A 219 0.22 9.86 -19.40
C LYS A 219 1.68 9.81 -18.99
N VAL A 220 2.03 10.68 -18.06
CA VAL A 220 3.35 10.72 -17.44
C VAL A 220 3.20 10.72 -15.92
N TYR A 221 4.01 9.94 -15.25
CA TYR A 221 4.09 9.87 -13.79
C TYR A 221 5.50 10.23 -13.35
N ALA A 222 5.66 11.18 -12.45
CA ALA A 222 6.94 11.39 -11.80
C ALA A 222 7.24 10.22 -10.85
N VAL A 223 8.40 9.61 -10.95
CA VAL A 223 8.89 8.63 -9.98
C VAL A 223 9.52 9.42 -8.82
N LEU A 224 8.89 9.37 -7.66
CA LEU A 224 9.27 10.15 -6.49
C LEU A 224 10.34 9.45 -5.65
N GLY A 225 10.41 8.14 -5.74
CA GLY A 225 11.36 7.30 -5.04
C GLY A 225 11.09 5.83 -5.22
N SER A 226 11.98 5.01 -4.70
CA SER A 226 11.87 3.56 -4.76
C SER A 226 12.21 2.89 -3.44
N MET A 227 11.70 1.69 -3.25
CA MET A 227 12.12 0.76 -2.20
C MET A 227 12.71 -0.47 -2.87
N HIS A 228 13.96 -0.77 -2.54
CA HIS A 228 14.66 -1.91 -3.09
C HIS A 228 14.18 -3.21 -2.44
N ARG A 229 13.94 -4.20 -3.27
CA ARG A 229 13.58 -5.55 -2.83
C ARG A 229 14.83 -6.41 -2.81
N LEU A 230 15.17 -6.98 -1.64
CA LEU A 230 16.37 -7.79 -1.47
C LEU A 230 16.26 -9.24 -1.96
N PHE A 231 15.06 -9.72 -2.34
CA PHE A 231 14.81 -11.09 -2.82
C PHE A 231 13.69 -11.10 -3.86
#